data_d5f58416f79a53b01d612f8aac30f9cd
#
_entry.id   d5f58416f79a53b01d612f8aac30f9cd
#
_cell.length_a   1.000
_cell.length_b   1.000
_cell.length_c   1.000
_cell.angle_alpha   90.00
_cell.angle_beta   90.00
_cell.angle_gamma   90.00
#
_symmetry.space_group_name_H-M   'P 1'
#
loop_
_entity.id
_entity.type
_entity.pdbx_description
1 polymer ?
#
loop_
_entity_poly.entity_id
_entity_poly.type
_entity_poly.pdbx_seq_one_letter_code
_entity_poly.pdbx_strand_id
1 'polypeptide(L)'
;MTTAGTTSERLLRKMNDEKQMGMNIISTKDHGQSFLTLESGRAVAFMMDDALLYGERAKAKNPADWVVVAKPQSREAYGCMVRKDDKPFKALADKTIAGMMKDGTINAEYKKWFEQPVPPKGVNMEFPLSDDMKALIKNPNDKALD
;
A
#
# COMPACT_ATOMS: atom_id res chain seq x y z
N MET A 1 0.52 16.12 -2.92
CA MET A 1 1.33 15.53 -4.02
C MET A 1 1.07 14.05 -4.19
N THR A 2 1.53 13.44 -5.27
CA THR A 2 1.34 12.02 -5.60
C THR A 2 2.44 11.53 -6.56
N THR A 3 2.46 10.23 -6.86
CA THR A 3 3.37 9.65 -7.85
C THR A 3 2.65 9.51 -9.20
N ALA A 4 3.30 9.94 -10.27
CA ALA A 4 2.74 9.98 -11.61
C ALA A 4 2.33 8.58 -12.12
N GLY A 5 1.20 8.52 -12.84
CA GLY A 5 0.70 7.30 -13.47
C GLY A 5 0.02 6.30 -12.54
N THR A 6 -0.13 6.62 -11.24
CA THR A 6 -0.77 5.74 -10.25
C THR A 6 -2.29 5.91 -10.19
N THR A 7 -2.98 4.93 -9.61
CA THR A 7 -4.40 5.03 -9.25
C THR A 7 -4.64 6.16 -8.27
N SER A 8 -3.73 6.34 -7.32
CA SER A 8 -3.76 7.45 -6.34
C SER A 8 -3.72 8.83 -7.02
N GLU A 9 -2.92 9.01 -8.09
CA GLU A 9 -2.92 10.27 -8.84
C GLU A 9 -4.28 10.53 -9.49
N ARG A 10 -4.83 9.52 -10.17
CA ARG A 10 -6.15 9.67 -10.83
C ARG A 10 -7.24 10.01 -9.81
N LEU A 11 -7.24 9.30 -8.67
CA LEU A 11 -8.20 9.54 -7.60
C LEU A 11 -8.06 10.94 -7.01
N LEU A 12 -6.83 11.39 -6.72
CA LEU A 12 -6.57 12.71 -6.15
C LEU A 12 -7.05 13.84 -7.09
N ARG A 13 -6.77 13.72 -8.40
CA ARG A 13 -7.24 14.69 -9.41
C ARG A 13 -8.76 14.70 -9.49
N LYS A 14 -9.39 13.52 -9.57
CA LYS A 14 -10.85 13.37 -9.58
C LYS A 14 -11.49 14.03 -8.35
N MET A 15 -10.96 13.74 -7.15
CA MET A 15 -11.46 14.35 -5.90
C MET A 15 -11.30 15.87 -5.91
N ASN A 16 -10.17 16.37 -6.38
CA ASN A 16 -9.92 17.81 -6.48
C ASN A 16 -10.96 18.51 -7.36
N ASP A 17 -11.25 17.92 -8.52
CA ASP A 17 -12.18 18.48 -9.49
C ASP A 17 -13.63 18.38 -9.01
N GLU A 18 -14.07 17.20 -8.58
CA GLU A 18 -15.46 16.96 -8.14
C GLU A 18 -15.83 17.76 -6.88
N LYS A 19 -14.89 17.91 -5.95
CA LYS A 19 -15.11 18.61 -4.69
C LYS A 19 -14.64 20.06 -4.72
N GLN A 20 -14.17 20.56 -5.88
CA GLN A 20 -13.65 21.91 -6.07
C GLN A 20 -12.65 22.32 -4.98
N MET A 21 -11.71 21.42 -4.65
CA MET A 21 -10.81 21.61 -3.52
C MET A 21 -9.71 22.65 -3.77
N GLY A 22 -9.47 23.06 -5.02
CA GLY A 22 -8.45 24.06 -5.37
C GLY A 22 -7.02 23.64 -5.09
N MET A 23 -6.75 22.31 -5.03
CA MET A 23 -5.41 21.81 -4.73
C MET A 23 -4.44 22.03 -5.89
N ASN A 24 -3.22 22.50 -5.58
CA ASN A 24 -2.09 22.40 -6.49
C ASN A 24 -1.46 21.02 -6.40
N ILE A 25 -1.73 20.13 -7.37
CA ILE A 25 -1.28 18.74 -7.36
C ILE A 25 0.07 18.63 -8.07
N ILE A 26 1.10 18.25 -7.30
CA ILE A 26 2.45 17.95 -7.79
C ILE A 26 2.56 16.44 -7.98
N SER A 27 3.06 15.99 -9.14
CA SER A 27 3.35 14.58 -9.41
C SER A 27 4.84 14.39 -9.69
N THR A 28 5.45 13.36 -9.12
CA THR A 28 6.84 12.97 -9.39
C THR A 28 6.91 11.57 -9.97
N LYS A 29 8.07 11.17 -10.49
CA LYS A 29 8.22 9.91 -11.23
C LYS A 29 8.25 8.65 -10.34
N ASP A 30 8.60 8.77 -9.06
CA ASP A 30 8.68 7.66 -8.11
C ASP A 30 8.31 8.09 -6.68
N HIS A 31 8.06 7.10 -5.80
CA HIS A 31 7.58 7.33 -4.44
C HIS A 31 8.63 8.01 -3.55
N GLY A 32 9.91 7.67 -3.72
CA GLY A 32 11.00 8.30 -2.97
C GLY A 32 11.13 9.78 -3.28
N GLN A 33 11.03 10.19 -4.56
CA GLN A 33 11.00 11.60 -4.94
C GLN A 33 9.75 12.32 -4.44
N SER A 34 8.61 11.63 -4.43
CA SER A 34 7.38 12.15 -3.84
C SER A 34 7.61 12.46 -2.36
N PHE A 35 8.12 11.49 -1.61
CA PHE A 35 8.37 11.67 -0.20
C PHE A 35 9.42 12.75 0.09
N LEU A 36 10.52 12.80 -0.67
CA LEU A 36 11.53 13.85 -0.56
C LEU A 36 10.95 15.25 -0.83
N THR A 37 9.98 15.37 -1.74
CA THR A 37 9.28 16.64 -1.99
C THR A 37 8.46 17.07 -0.79
N LEU A 38 7.81 16.12 -0.10
CA LEU A 38 7.11 16.35 1.16
C LEU A 38 8.11 16.76 2.28
N GLU A 39 9.20 15.99 2.49
CA GLU A 39 10.22 16.28 3.51
C GLU A 39 10.87 17.66 3.34
N SER A 40 11.05 18.09 2.09
CA SER A 40 11.62 19.43 1.80
C SER A 40 10.63 20.59 1.94
N GLY A 41 9.40 20.33 2.41
CA GLY A 41 8.36 21.36 2.60
C GLY A 41 7.75 21.90 1.30
N ARG A 42 8.07 21.34 0.13
CA ARG A 42 7.49 21.75 -1.17
C ARG A 42 6.09 21.19 -1.39
N ALA A 43 5.64 20.28 -0.55
CA ALA A 43 4.28 19.79 -0.48
C ALA A 43 3.86 19.61 0.98
N VAL A 44 2.56 19.68 1.25
CA VAL A 44 1.99 19.58 2.62
C VAL A 44 1.41 18.19 2.92
N ALA A 45 1.17 17.39 1.88
CA ALA A 45 0.66 16.02 2.01
C ALA A 45 1.06 15.17 0.82
N PHE A 46 1.20 13.86 1.04
CA PHE A 46 1.46 12.85 0.02
C PHE A 46 0.35 11.80 0.04
N MET A 47 -0.32 11.58 -1.10
CA MET A 47 -1.34 10.58 -1.27
C MET A 47 -0.80 9.40 -2.08
N MET A 48 -0.83 8.21 -1.48
CA MET A 48 -0.38 6.94 -2.03
C MET A 48 -1.03 5.79 -1.25
N ASP A 49 -0.79 4.54 -1.68
CA ASP A 49 -1.20 3.34 -0.96
C ASP A 49 -0.57 3.31 0.44
N ASP A 50 -1.33 2.91 1.43
CA ASP A 50 -0.92 2.96 2.83
C ASP A 50 0.38 2.19 3.12
N ALA A 51 0.52 0.96 2.63
CA ALA A 51 1.75 0.17 2.80
C ALA A 51 2.99 0.90 2.26
N LEU A 52 2.86 1.61 1.12
CA LEU A 52 3.94 2.39 0.54
C LEU A 52 4.24 3.65 1.37
N LEU A 53 3.21 4.32 1.90
CA LEU A 53 3.38 5.46 2.81
C LEU A 53 4.10 5.06 4.09
N TYR A 54 3.71 3.94 4.72
CA TYR A 54 4.41 3.41 5.88
C TYR A 54 5.87 3.05 5.56
N GLY A 55 6.13 2.48 4.37
CA GLY A 55 7.48 2.19 3.90
C GLY A 55 8.35 3.43 3.68
N GLU A 56 7.82 4.50 3.11
CA GLU A 56 8.56 5.77 2.96
C GLU A 56 8.76 6.47 4.31
N ARG A 57 7.73 6.51 5.16
CA ARG A 57 7.83 7.02 6.53
C ARG A 57 8.96 6.34 7.32
N ALA A 58 9.01 5.00 7.25
CA ALA A 58 10.01 4.22 7.99
C ALA A 58 11.46 4.46 7.52
N LYS A 59 11.66 4.99 6.30
CA LYS A 59 12.97 5.38 5.75
C LYS A 59 13.32 6.85 6.02
N ALA A 60 12.38 7.65 6.50
CA ALA A 60 12.58 9.07 6.77
C ALA A 60 13.71 9.29 7.78
N LYS A 61 14.35 10.46 7.72
CA LYS A 61 15.38 10.86 8.67
C LYS A 61 14.85 10.83 10.13
N ASN A 62 13.60 11.27 10.31
CA ASN A 62 12.87 11.19 11.58
C ASN A 62 11.44 10.70 11.31
N PRO A 63 11.15 9.39 11.39
CA PRO A 63 9.82 8.84 11.13
C PRO A 63 8.71 9.42 12.03
N ALA A 64 9.05 9.89 13.21
CA ALA A 64 8.08 10.45 14.16
C ALA A 64 7.49 11.81 13.71
N ASP A 65 8.13 12.52 12.76
CA ASP A 65 7.63 13.78 12.24
C ASP A 65 6.47 13.55 11.23
N TRP A 66 6.21 12.30 10.85
CA TRP A 66 5.26 11.95 9.80
C TRP A 66 4.14 11.06 10.32
N VAL A 67 2.93 11.33 9.89
CA VAL A 67 1.75 10.52 10.21
C VAL A 67 1.06 10.07 8.93
N VAL A 68 0.70 8.77 8.89
CA VAL A 68 -0.23 8.26 7.87
C VAL A 68 -1.64 8.40 8.44
N VAL A 69 -2.48 9.23 7.79
CA VAL A 69 -3.86 9.45 8.26
C VAL A 69 -4.73 8.23 7.98
N ALA A 70 -5.50 7.83 8.98
CA ALA A 70 -6.16 6.54 9.04
C ALA A 70 -7.42 6.36 8.18
N LYS A 71 -7.95 7.41 7.50
CA LYS A 71 -9.15 7.28 6.67
C LYS A 71 -8.77 7.00 5.21
N PRO A 72 -8.88 5.74 4.72
CA PRO A 72 -8.63 5.42 3.32
C PRO A 72 -9.56 6.20 2.38
N GLN A 73 -9.03 6.65 1.25
CA GLN A 73 -9.81 7.31 0.21
C GLN A 73 -10.33 6.31 -0.83
N SER A 74 -9.71 5.14 -0.92
CA SER A 74 -10.09 4.00 -1.76
C SER A 74 -9.67 2.70 -1.09
N ARG A 75 -10.08 1.58 -1.68
CA ARG A 75 -9.61 0.24 -1.33
C ARG A 75 -9.15 -0.43 -2.61
N GLU A 76 -7.98 -1.05 -2.55
CA GLU A 76 -7.40 -1.77 -3.69
C GLU A 76 -6.91 -3.14 -3.23
N ALA A 77 -7.26 -4.18 -3.98
CA ALA A 77 -6.72 -5.51 -3.75
C ALA A 77 -5.44 -5.69 -4.58
N TYR A 78 -4.35 -6.07 -3.94
CA TYR A 78 -3.15 -6.52 -4.65
C TYR A 78 -3.35 -7.95 -5.13
N GLY A 79 -2.98 -8.20 -6.38
CA GLY A 79 -3.05 -9.51 -6.99
C GLY A 79 -1.75 -9.90 -7.70
N CYS A 80 -1.49 -11.19 -7.78
CA CYS A 80 -0.41 -11.73 -8.60
C CYS A 80 -0.86 -11.85 -10.05
N MET A 81 -0.16 -11.20 -10.98
CA MET A 81 -0.43 -11.35 -12.40
C MET A 81 0.16 -12.65 -12.93
N VAL A 82 -0.68 -13.47 -13.53
CA VAL A 82 -0.31 -14.74 -14.19
C VAL A 82 -0.76 -14.73 -15.66
N ARG A 83 -0.27 -15.68 -16.47
CA ARG A 83 -0.76 -15.82 -17.86
C ARG A 83 -2.26 -16.16 -17.85
N LYS A 84 -3.02 -15.50 -18.72
CA LYS A 84 -4.50 -15.60 -18.75
C LYS A 84 -5.01 -17.02 -18.96
N ASP A 85 -4.30 -17.84 -19.74
CA ASP A 85 -4.63 -19.20 -20.11
C ASP A 85 -3.95 -20.28 -19.25
N ASP A 86 -3.05 -19.88 -18.34
CA ASP A 86 -2.36 -20.80 -17.43
C ASP A 86 -3.21 -21.09 -16.19
N LYS A 87 -4.33 -21.78 -16.41
CA LYS A 87 -5.24 -22.20 -15.34
C LYS A 87 -4.58 -23.07 -14.27
N PRO A 88 -3.70 -24.06 -14.63
CA PRO A 88 -3.01 -24.85 -13.62
C PRO A 88 -2.14 -24.03 -12.66
N PHE A 89 -1.40 -23.04 -13.19
CA PHE A 89 -0.56 -22.19 -12.34
C PHE A 89 -1.40 -21.27 -11.46
N LYS A 90 -2.49 -20.69 -12.01
CA LYS A 90 -3.44 -19.92 -11.19
C LYS A 90 -3.99 -20.76 -10.03
N ALA A 91 -4.44 -21.99 -10.30
CA ALA A 91 -4.99 -22.87 -9.28
C ALA A 91 -3.95 -23.23 -8.20
N LEU A 92 -2.68 -23.40 -8.59
CA LEU A 92 -1.58 -23.64 -7.64
C LEU A 92 -1.35 -22.39 -6.75
N ALA A 93 -1.29 -21.20 -7.34
CA ALA A 93 -1.11 -19.95 -6.61
C ALA A 93 -2.25 -19.72 -5.61
N ASP A 94 -3.50 -19.83 -6.06
CA ASP A 94 -4.69 -19.69 -5.21
C ASP A 94 -4.68 -20.69 -4.04
N LYS A 95 -4.39 -21.97 -4.32
CA LYS A 95 -4.30 -23.00 -3.29
C LYS A 95 -3.20 -22.72 -2.27
N THR A 96 -2.05 -22.26 -2.73
CA THR A 96 -0.90 -21.96 -1.86
C THR A 96 -1.22 -20.76 -0.95
N ILE A 97 -1.70 -19.66 -1.52
CA ILE A 97 -2.02 -18.43 -0.76
C ILE A 97 -3.15 -18.72 0.25
N ALA A 98 -4.23 -19.39 -0.20
CA ALA A 98 -5.32 -19.76 0.69
C ALA A 98 -4.88 -20.76 1.78
N GLY A 99 -3.94 -21.64 1.48
CA GLY A 99 -3.32 -22.54 2.46
C GLY A 99 -2.58 -21.77 3.54
N MET A 100 -1.70 -20.84 3.15
CA MET A 100 -0.96 -19.97 4.07
C MET A 100 -1.88 -19.10 4.95
N MET A 101 -3.02 -18.67 4.42
CA MET A 101 -4.03 -17.95 5.21
C MET A 101 -4.69 -18.87 6.26
N LYS A 102 -4.99 -20.10 5.90
CA LYS A 102 -5.68 -21.08 6.78
C LYS A 102 -4.78 -21.65 7.88
N ASP A 103 -3.51 -21.90 7.57
CA ASP A 103 -2.56 -22.49 8.53
C ASP A 103 -1.82 -21.42 9.39
N GLY A 104 -2.06 -20.13 9.13
CA GLY A 104 -1.48 -19.03 9.87
C GLY A 104 -0.10 -18.57 9.38
N THR A 105 0.49 -19.23 8.37
CA THR A 105 1.79 -18.84 7.78
C THR A 105 1.75 -17.39 7.29
N ILE A 106 0.64 -16.94 6.69
CA ILE A 106 0.50 -15.57 6.21
C ILE A 106 0.66 -14.53 7.33
N ASN A 107 0.18 -14.84 8.56
CA ASN A 107 0.31 -13.93 9.70
C ASN A 107 1.78 -13.82 10.15
N ALA A 108 2.51 -14.93 10.13
CA ALA A 108 3.93 -14.93 10.46
C ALA A 108 4.76 -14.15 9.45
N GLU A 109 4.49 -14.33 8.15
CA GLU A 109 5.13 -13.59 7.08
C GLU A 109 4.76 -12.09 7.13
N TYR A 110 3.48 -11.76 7.38
CA TYR A 110 3.07 -10.37 7.54
C TYR A 110 3.83 -9.70 8.68
N LYS A 111 3.86 -10.33 9.86
CA LYS A 111 4.59 -9.82 11.02
C LYS A 111 6.07 -9.59 10.71
N LYS A 112 6.71 -10.54 10.03
CA LYS A 112 8.12 -10.46 9.65
C LYS A 112 8.43 -9.26 8.76
N TRP A 113 7.57 -8.97 7.76
CA TRP A 113 7.84 -7.97 6.74
C TRP A 113 7.28 -6.58 7.06
N PHE A 114 6.24 -6.48 7.88
CA PHE A 114 5.51 -5.23 8.12
C PHE A 114 5.56 -4.73 9.57
N GLU A 115 5.85 -5.63 10.54
CA GLU A 115 5.81 -5.28 11.96
C GLU A 115 7.15 -5.51 12.69
N GLN A 116 8.19 -5.91 11.97
CA GLN A 116 9.53 -6.17 12.51
C GLN A 116 10.61 -5.49 11.66
N PRO A 117 11.83 -5.30 12.23
CA PRO A 117 12.97 -4.80 11.46
C PRO A 117 13.35 -5.72 10.31
N VAL A 118 13.36 -5.19 9.09
CA VAL A 118 13.64 -5.93 7.84
C VAL A 118 15.09 -5.71 7.39
N PRO A 119 15.86 -6.79 7.11
CA PRO A 119 17.21 -6.67 6.54
C PRO A 119 17.21 -5.95 5.16
N PRO A 120 18.33 -5.31 4.75
CA PRO A 120 19.59 -5.19 5.48
C PRO A 120 19.64 -4.00 6.44
N LYS A 121 18.70 -3.05 6.34
CA LYS A 121 18.75 -1.77 7.06
C LYS A 121 18.05 -1.80 8.42
N GLY A 122 17.37 -2.87 8.78
CA GLY A 122 16.62 -2.96 10.02
C GLY A 122 15.40 -2.02 10.10
N VAL A 123 14.86 -1.61 8.96
CA VAL A 123 13.70 -0.71 8.90
C VAL A 123 12.45 -1.47 9.33
N ASN A 124 11.71 -0.94 10.31
CA ASN A 124 10.40 -1.44 10.70
C ASN A 124 9.31 -0.49 10.20
N MET A 125 8.36 -1.01 9.44
CA MET A 125 7.26 -0.22 8.89
C MET A 125 6.21 0.13 9.94
N GLU A 126 6.12 -0.64 11.02
CA GLU A 126 5.08 -0.48 12.06
C GLU A 126 3.66 -0.44 11.46
N PHE A 127 3.43 -1.32 10.48
CA PHE A 127 2.19 -1.37 9.70
C PHE A 127 1.36 -2.60 10.12
N PRO A 128 0.40 -2.45 11.05
CA PRO A 128 -0.39 -3.57 11.54
C PRO A 128 -1.41 -4.05 10.49
N LEU A 129 -1.80 -5.33 10.57
CA LEU A 129 -2.86 -5.91 9.76
C LEU A 129 -4.16 -5.11 9.90
N SER A 130 -4.69 -4.65 8.76
CA SER A 130 -6.01 -4.02 8.70
C SER A 130 -7.14 -5.03 8.98
N ASP A 131 -8.31 -4.54 9.34
CA ASP A 131 -9.47 -5.41 9.55
C ASP A 131 -9.97 -6.04 8.26
N ASP A 132 -9.82 -5.35 7.12
CA ASP A 132 -10.11 -5.91 5.79
C ASP A 132 -9.17 -7.09 5.47
N MET A 133 -7.87 -6.97 5.78
CA MET A 133 -6.91 -8.07 5.59
C MET A 133 -7.19 -9.23 6.53
N LYS A 134 -7.54 -8.97 7.80
CA LYS A 134 -7.96 -10.02 8.74
C LYS A 134 -9.20 -10.76 8.25
N ALA A 135 -10.18 -10.04 7.69
CA ALA A 135 -11.38 -10.64 7.11
C ALA A 135 -11.06 -11.51 5.90
N LEU A 136 -10.16 -11.07 5.01
CA LEU A 136 -9.70 -11.84 3.86
C LEU A 136 -8.96 -13.12 4.29
N ILE A 137 -8.09 -13.03 5.28
CA ILE A 137 -7.37 -14.19 5.83
C ILE A 137 -8.35 -15.22 6.39
N LYS A 138 -9.41 -14.77 7.05
CA LYS A 138 -10.46 -15.65 7.59
C LYS A 138 -11.29 -16.33 6.49
N ASN A 139 -11.53 -15.63 5.38
CA ASN A 139 -12.32 -16.12 4.24
C ASN A 139 -11.59 -15.85 2.92
N PRO A 140 -10.53 -16.64 2.61
CA PRO A 140 -9.73 -16.46 1.41
C PRO A 140 -10.57 -16.52 0.12
N ASN A 141 -10.39 -15.54 -0.74
CA ASN A 141 -11.02 -15.49 -2.07
C ASN A 141 -10.17 -14.66 -3.03
N ASP A 142 -10.45 -14.77 -4.33
CA ASP A 142 -9.78 -14.06 -5.41
C ASP A 142 -10.66 -12.99 -6.08
N LYS A 143 -11.67 -12.49 -5.36
CA LYS A 143 -12.58 -11.47 -5.87
C LYS A 143 -11.90 -10.12 -5.96
N ALA A 144 -12.13 -9.41 -7.06
CA ALA A 144 -11.81 -7.99 -7.14
C ALA A 144 -12.65 -7.19 -6.12
N LEU A 145 -12.13 -6.04 -5.70
CA LEU A 145 -12.91 -5.06 -4.96
C LEU A 145 -13.69 -4.19 -5.96
N ASP A 146 -14.98 -3.96 -5.67
CA ASP A 146 -15.87 -3.09 -6.46
C ASP A 146 -15.57 -1.60 -6.22
#